data_1023514047a2a5e9b11c3e8cc531878a
#
_entry.id   1023514047a2a5e9b11c3e8cc531878a
#
_cell.length_a   1.000
_cell.length_b   1.000
_cell.length_c   1.000
_cell.angle_alpha   90.00
_cell.angle_beta   90.00
_cell.angle_gamma   90.00
#
_symmetry.space_group_name_H-M   'P 1'
#
loop_
_entity.id
_entity.type
_entity.pdbx_description
1 polymer ?
#
loop_
_entity_poly.entity_id
_entity_poly.type
_entity_poly.pdbx_seq_one_letter_code
_entity_poly.pdbx_strand_id
1 'polypeptide(L)'
;MKRIPLAPLAALAITFSAAPALAADPTGMWLTEDGEAKIKVASCGSAMCGTIAWLKEPNDKATNKPKTDKNNADASLRNRPVLGSPVLLSMKADGNDKWSGQLYNAEDGKTYSGNIALAGNTLKVQGCVAIICKTKNWTRTN
;
A
#
# COMPACT_ATOMS: atom_id res chain seq x y z
N MET A 1 7.14 -53.26 -57.92
CA MET A 1 7.65 -52.42 -56.82
C MET A 1 6.64 -51.27 -56.63
N LYS A 2 5.86 -51.34 -55.55
CA LYS A 2 4.90 -50.31 -55.20
C LYS A 2 5.62 -49.26 -54.37
N ARG A 3 5.68 -48.01 -54.86
CA ARG A 3 6.21 -46.87 -54.07
C ARG A 3 5.09 -46.36 -53.17
N ILE A 4 5.36 -46.38 -51.85
CA ILE A 4 4.50 -45.79 -50.83
C ILE A 4 4.83 -44.35 -50.74
N PRO A 5 3.86 -43.42 -50.89
CA PRO A 5 4.14 -41.99 -50.70
C PRO A 5 4.22 -41.69 -49.17
N LEU A 6 5.36 -41.15 -48.73
CA LEU A 6 5.48 -40.60 -47.40
C LEU A 6 4.67 -39.29 -47.37
N ALA A 7 3.65 -39.26 -46.53
CA ALA A 7 2.94 -38.04 -46.20
C ALA A 7 3.77 -37.22 -45.20
N PRO A 8 3.92 -35.89 -45.38
CA PRO A 8 4.61 -35.09 -44.39
C PRO A 8 3.73 -34.88 -43.15
N LEU A 9 4.24 -35.29 -42.01
CA LEU A 9 3.65 -34.92 -40.72
C LEU A 9 3.82 -33.38 -40.55
N ALA A 10 2.71 -32.66 -40.63
CA ALA A 10 2.65 -31.26 -40.24
C ALA A 10 2.74 -31.20 -38.71
N ALA A 11 3.89 -30.77 -38.20
CA ALA A 11 4.03 -30.49 -36.80
C ALA A 11 3.28 -29.16 -36.46
N LEU A 12 2.18 -29.33 -35.73
CA LEU A 12 1.42 -28.18 -35.21
C LEU A 12 2.23 -27.56 -34.07
N ALA A 13 2.90 -26.45 -34.35
CA ALA A 13 3.58 -25.66 -33.31
C ALA A 13 2.51 -24.94 -32.49
N ILE A 14 2.25 -25.42 -31.28
CA ILE A 14 1.41 -24.71 -30.32
C ILE A 14 2.24 -23.61 -29.72
N THR A 15 2.03 -22.38 -30.18
CA THR A 15 2.61 -21.18 -29.56
C THR A 15 1.82 -20.86 -28.29
N PHE A 16 2.40 -21.14 -27.13
CA PHE A 16 1.89 -20.64 -25.87
C PHE A 16 2.15 -19.13 -25.82
N SER A 17 1.11 -18.32 -26.04
CA SER A 17 1.14 -16.90 -25.70
C SER A 17 1.06 -16.77 -24.20
N ALA A 18 2.19 -16.48 -23.53
CA ALA A 18 2.17 -16.06 -22.15
C ALA A 18 1.51 -14.68 -22.07
N ALA A 19 0.33 -14.59 -21.45
CA ALA A 19 -0.26 -13.30 -21.13
C ALA A 19 0.67 -12.57 -20.14
N PRO A 20 0.97 -11.25 -20.35
CA PRO A 20 1.76 -10.51 -19.37
C PRO A 20 1.03 -10.51 -18.05
N ALA A 21 1.70 -10.94 -16.97
CA ALA A 21 1.18 -10.81 -15.63
C ALA A 21 0.97 -9.32 -15.33
N LEU A 22 -0.26 -8.93 -14.92
CA LEU A 22 -0.52 -7.58 -14.45
C LEU A 22 0.33 -7.35 -13.18
N ALA A 23 1.07 -6.24 -13.15
CA ALA A 23 1.77 -5.83 -11.95
C ALA A 23 0.75 -5.60 -10.83
N ALA A 24 1.09 -6.03 -9.61
CA ALA A 24 0.27 -5.76 -8.43
C ALA A 24 0.15 -4.25 -8.20
N ASP A 25 -1.04 -3.79 -7.90
CA ASP A 25 -1.36 -2.38 -7.73
C ASP A 25 -1.96 -2.15 -6.34
N PRO A 26 -1.20 -1.50 -5.43
CA PRO A 26 -1.68 -1.18 -4.09
C PRO A 26 -2.54 0.08 -4.05
N THR A 27 -2.76 0.77 -5.17
CA THR A 27 -3.58 1.98 -5.20
C THR A 27 -5.03 1.69 -4.83
N GLY A 28 -5.68 2.65 -4.20
CA GLY A 28 -7.06 2.55 -3.77
C GLY A 28 -7.26 2.89 -2.30
N MET A 29 -8.41 2.50 -1.78
CA MET A 29 -8.79 2.77 -0.40
C MET A 29 -8.59 1.53 0.48
N TRP A 30 -8.04 1.75 1.64
CA TRP A 30 -7.72 0.70 2.60
C TRP A 30 -8.27 1.06 3.98
N LEU A 31 -9.02 0.14 4.57
CA LEU A 31 -9.47 0.25 5.96
C LEU A 31 -8.37 -0.29 6.89
N THR A 32 -8.00 0.51 7.88
CA THR A 32 -7.02 0.07 8.89
C THR A 32 -7.54 -1.11 9.71
N GLU A 33 -6.64 -1.90 10.29
CA GLU A 33 -6.98 -3.14 11.00
C GLU A 33 -7.96 -2.89 12.15
N ASP A 34 -7.82 -1.77 12.86
CA ASP A 34 -8.73 -1.34 13.93
C ASP A 34 -10.04 -0.72 13.44
N GLY A 35 -10.17 -0.48 12.13
CA GLY A 35 -11.35 0.16 11.53
C GLY A 35 -11.47 1.66 11.78
N GLU A 36 -10.45 2.30 12.33
CA GLU A 36 -10.51 3.69 12.77
C GLU A 36 -10.26 4.69 11.64
N ALA A 37 -9.61 4.27 10.55
CA ALA A 37 -9.28 5.14 9.43
C ALA A 37 -9.37 4.43 8.08
N LYS A 38 -9.60 5.20 7.02
CA LYS A 38 -9.39 4.76 5.65
C LYS A 38 -8.23 5.53 5.07
N ILE A 39 -7.32 4.81 4.42
CA ILE A 39 -6.11 5.35 3.82
C ILE A 39 -6.24 5.27 2.31
N LYS A 40 -6.05 6.38 1.63
CA LYS A 40 -5.95 6.43 0.18
C LYS A 40 -4.50 6.26 -0.23
N VAL A 41 -4.22 5.17 -0.92
CA VAL A 41 -2.90 4.89 -1.51
C VAL A 41 -2.93 5.28 -2.98
N ALA A 42 -1.97 6.08 -3.39
CA ALA A 42 -1.84 6.57 -4.76
C ALA A 42 -0.37 6.78 -5.12
N SER A 43 -0.10 6.85 -6.42
CA SER A 43 1.23 7.18 -6.92
C SER A 43 1.63 8.60 -6.52
N CYS A 44 2.88 8.77 -6.08
CA CYS A 44 3.52 10.06 -5.83
C CYS A 44 4.90 10.05 -6.48
N GLY A 45 4.97 10.53 -7.73
CA GLY A 45 6.15 10.34 -8.57
C GLY A 45 6.35 8.86 -8.91
N SER A 46 7.56 8.33 -8.72
CA SER A 46 7.89 6.92 -8.92
C SER A 46 7.59 6.03 -7.70
N ALA A 47 7.05 6.61 -6.63
CA ALA A 47 6.75 5.93 -5.38
C ALA A 47 5.23 5.85 -5.14
N MET A 48 4.84 5.15 -4.07
CA MET A 48 3.49 5.13 -3.53
C MET A 48 3.43 5.94 -2.24
N CYS A 49 2.38 6.74 -2.10
CA CYS A 49 2.08 7.49 -0.89
C CYS A 49 0.69 7.13 -0.38
N GLY A 50 0.47 7.27 0.91
CA GLY A 50 -0.82 7.07 1.52
C GLY A 50 -1.21 8.25 2.40
N THR A 51 -2.46 8.68 2.29
CA THR A 51 -3.02 9.77 3.10
C THR A 51 -4.29 9.32 3.80
N ILE A 52 -4.58 9.91 4.95
CA ILE A 52 -5.80 9.63 5.69
C ILE A 52 -6.98 10.27 4.95
N ALA A 53 -7.85 9.45 4.38
CA ALA A 53 -9.03 9.90 3.63
C ALA A 53 -10.30 9.94 4.46
N TRP A 54 -10.35 9.19 5.54
CA TRP A 54 -11.51 9.13 6.43
C TRP A 54 -11.08 8.71 7.84
N LEU A 55 -11.73 9.26 8.84
CA LEU A 55 -11.59 8.91 10.24
C LEU A 55 -12.97 8.53 10.82
N LYS A 56 -13.03 7.44 11.56
CA LYS A 56 -14.24 7.02 12.29
C LYS A 56 -14.62 8.08 13.33
N GLU A 57 -13.65 8.61 14.03
CA GLU A 57 -13.78 9.70 14.99
C GLU A 57 -12.96 10.90 14.51
N PRO A 58 -13.53 11.80 13.69
CA PRO A 58 -12.77 12.90 13.10
C PRO A 58 -12.43 14.02 14.08
N ASN A 59 -13.17 14.12 15.19
CA ASN A 59 -13.02 15.20 16.16
C ASN A 59 -12.32 14.70 17.44
N ASP A 60 -11.54 15.59 18.03
CA ASP A 60 -10.96 15.41 19.36
C ASP A 60 -12.07 15.46 20.40
N LYS A 61 -12.13 14.45 21.30
CA LYS A 61 -13.19 14.36 22.32
C LYS A 61 -13.12 15.48 23.37
N ALA A 62 -11.90 15.99 23.64
CA ALA A 62 -11.71 17.03 24.63
C ALA A 62 -12.14 18.40 24.13
N THR A 63 -11.94 18.71 22.85
CA THR A 63 -12.21 20.02 22.25
C THR A 63 -13.43 20.05 21.34
N ASN A 64 -13.92 18.87 20.90
CA ASN A 64 -14.94 18.68 19.88
C ASN A 64 -14.62 19.40 18.54
N LYS A 65 -13.34 19.60 18.28
CA LYS A 65 -12.81 20.18 17.04
C LYS A 65 -12.11 19.09 16.22
N PRO A 66 -11.93 19.28 14.91
CA PRO A 66 -11.19 18.34 14.09
C PRO A 66 -9.82 18.01 14.69
N LYS A 67 -9.45 16.73 14.68
CA LYS A 67 -8.13 16.29 15.16
C LYS A 67 -7.03 16.95 14.36
N THR A 68 -6.03 17.42 15.06
CA THR A 68 -4.80 18.01 14.49
C THR A 68 -3.59 17.13 14.80
N ASP A 69 -2.55 17.31 14.03
CA ASP A 69 -1.29 16.58 14.17
C ASP A 69 -0.44 17.10 15.33
N LYS A 70 -1.06 17.20 16.50
CA LYS A 70 -0.53 17.87 17.71
C LYS A 70 0.77 17.26 18.25
N ASN A 71 1.05 16.00 17.93
CA ASN A 71 2.23 15.28 18.39
C ASN A 71 3.40 15.34 17.40
N ASN A 72 3.24 16.02 16.26
CA ASN A 72 4.30 16.14 15.27
C ASN A 72 5.55 16.76 15.88
N ALA A 73 6.72 16.18 15.60
CA ALA A 73 8.00 16.71 16.05
C ALA A 73 8.28 18.10 15.47
N ASP A 74 7.80 18.37 14.25
CA ASP A 74 7.84 19.72 13.65
C ASP A 74 6.67 20.56 14.13
N ALA A 75 6.98 21.56 14.94
CA ALA A 75 5.97 22.46 15.52
C ALA A 75 5.11 23.15 14.47
N SER A 76 5.66 23.45 13.29
CA SER A 76 4.94 24.10 12.18
C SER A 76 3.83 23.22 11.59
N LEU A 77 3.87 21.90 11.81
CA LEU A 77 2.89 20.95 11.31
C LEU A 77 1.84 20.54 12.34
N ARG A 78 1.96 20.97 13.59
CA ARG A 78 1.06 20.53 14.67
C ARG A 78 -0.38 20.97 14.52
N ASN A 79 -0.62 22.07 13.78
CA ASN A 79 -1.97 22.59 13.54
C ASN A 79 -2.61 22.01 12.26
N ARG A 80 -1.89 21.23 11.48
CA ARG A 80 -2.50 20.61 10.29
C ARG A 80 -3.54 19.58 10.70
N PRO A 81 -4.64 19.43 9.93
CA PRO A 81 -5.61 18.38 10.20
C PRO A 81 -4.97 17.00 10.06
N VAL A 82 -5.36 16.05 10.92
CA VAL A 82 -5.02 14.64 10.76
C VAL A 82 -5.66 14.09 9.49
N LEU A 83 -6.92 14.45 9.23
CA LEU A 83 -7.58 14.12 7.97
C LEU A 83 -6.84 14.78 6.79
N GLY A 84 -6.45 13.98 5.81
CA GLY A 84 -5.64 14.42 4.68
C GLY A 84 -4.14 14.36 4.90
N SER A 85 -3.67 14.10 6.12
CA SER A 85 -2.23 14.02 6.40
C SER A 85 -1.61 12.71 5.90
N PRO A 86 -0.29 12.71 5.60
CA PRO A 86 0.39 11.53 5.09
C PRO A 86 0.60 10.47 6.16
N VAL A 87 0.51 9.20 5.76
CA VAL A 87 0.80 8.01 6.57
C VAL A 87 1.90 7.17 5.92
N LEU A 88 1.76 6.88 4.63
CA LEU A 88 2.79 6.18 3.85
C LEU A 88 3.62 7.23 3.11
N LEU A 89 4.93 7.24 3.38
CA LEU A 89 5.85 8.23 2.83
C LEU A 89 6.79 7.57 1.82
N SER A 90 6.65 7.93 0.54
CA SER A 90 7.56 7.52 -0.53
C SER A 90 7.90 6.04 -0.52
N MET A 91 6.87 5.19 -0.57
CA MET A 91 7.03 3.74 -0.64
C MET A 91 7.52 3.34 -2.03
N LYS A 92 8.76 2.90 -2.14
CA LYS A 92 9.39 2.48 -3.40
C LYS A 92 9.31 0.97 -3.56
N ALA A 93 9.10 0.52 -4.79
CA ALA A 93 9.06 -0.90 -5.11
C ALA A 93 10.33 -1.61 -4.61
N ASP A 94 10.14 -2.71 -3.88
CA ASP A 94 11.19 -3.47 -3.21
C ASP A 94 10.90 -4.98 -3.32
N GLY A 95 10.85 -5.46 -4.54
CA GLY A 95 10.51 -6.84 -4.86
C GLY A 95 9.10 -7.01 -5.38
N ASN A 96 8.64 -8.27 -5.49
CA ASN A 96 7.30 -8.59 -5.97
C ASN A 96 6.26 -8.23 -4.91
N ASP A 97 5.29 -7.38 -5.30
CA ASP A 97 4.16 -7.00 -4.45
C ASP A 97 4.56 -6.32 -3.13
N LYS A 98 5.77 -5.74 -3.09
CA LYS A 98 6.34 -5.10 -1.89
C LYS A 98 6.89 -3.73 -2.20
N TRP A 99 6.77 -2.84 -1.21
CA TRP A 99 7.30 -1.46 -1.25
C TRP A 99 7.91 -1.13 0.10
N SER A 100 8.96 -0.36 0.10
CA SER A 100 9.68 0.10 1.31
C SER A 100 9.81 1.60 1.33
N GLY A 101 9.68 2.18 2.50
CA GLY A 101 9.77 3.60 2.74
C GLY A 101 9.62 3.93 4.21
N GLN A 102 8.85 4.94 4.52
CA GLN A 102 8.60 5.37 5.88
C GLN A 102 7.10 5.44 6.18
N LEU A 103 6.76 5.23 7.44
CA LEU A 103 5.41 5.37 7.98
C LEU A 103 5.40 6.52 8.99
N TYR A 104 4.42 7.40 8.89
CA TYR A 104 4.17 8.40 9.90
C TYR A 104 2.95 8.03 10.76
N ASN A 105 3.10 8.12 12.07
CA ASN A 105 2.02 7.88 13.02
C ASN A 105 1.68 9.18 13.77
N ALA A 106 0.52 9.75 13.49
CA ALA A 106 0.07 10.98 14.13
C ALA A 106 -0.26 10.81 15.62
N GLU A 107 -0.52 9.58 16.10
CA GLU A 107 -0.82 9.33 17.50
C GLU A 107 0.39 9.56 18.40
N ASP A 108 1.58 9.20 17.93
CA ASP A 108 2.83 9.40 18.67
C ASP A 108 3.75 10.46 18.05
N GLY A 109 3.41 10.97 16.86
CA GLY A 109 4.18 11.97 16.14
C GLY A 109 5.51 11.47 15.58
N LYS A 110 5.70 10.16 15.46
CA LYS A 110 6.95 9.53 15.05
C LYS A 110 6.87 8.96 13.65
N THR A 111 8.03 8.95 12.99
CA THR A 111 8.25 8.31 11.69
C THR A 111 9.03 7.02 11.89
N TYR A 112 8.56 5.97 11.25
CA TYR A 112 9.13 4.62 11.33
C TYR A 112 9.63 4.18 9.96
N SER A 113 10.67 3.36 9.92
CA SER A 113 10.96 2.58 8.72
C SER A 113 9.79 1.64 8.46
N GLY A 114 9.34 1.54 7.22
CA GLY A 114 8.15 0.79 6.91
C GLY A 114 8.25 0.05 5.59
N ASN A 115 7.43 -0.97 5.50
CA ASN A 115 7.18 -1.65 4.25
C ASN A 115 5.72 -2.06 4.15
N ILE A 116 5.27 -2.21 2.94
CA ILE A 116 3.93 -2.71 2.63
C ILE A 116 4.05 -3.89 1.68
N ALA A 117 3.17 -4.85 1.83
CA ALA A 117 3.08 -6.02 0.96
C ALA A 117 1.61 -6.27 0.58
N LEU A 118 1.36 -6.37 -0.72
CA LEU A 118 0.02 -6.63 -1.24
C LEU A 118 -0.22 -8.15 -1.32
N ALA A 119 -1.29 -8.60 -0.70
CA ALA A 119 -1.77 -9.98 -0.75
C ALA A 119 -3.29 -9.99 -1.00
N GLY A 120 -3.69 -10.01 -2.28
CA GLY A 120 -5.10 -9.92 -2.66
C GLY A 120 -5.75 -8.62 -2.20
N ASN A 121 -6.78 -8.74 -1.36
CA ASN A 121 -7.50 -7.59 -0.78
C ASN A 121 -6.94 -7.16 0.59
N THR A 122 -5.76 -7.65 0.96
CA THR A 122 -5.07 -7.29 2.18
C THR A 122 -3.77 -6.56 1.85
N LEU A 123 -3.54 -5.44 2.51
CA LEU A 123 -2.26 -4.74 2.49
C LEU A 123 -1.62 -4.91 3.87
N LYS A 124 -0.53 -5.67 3.92
CA LYS A 124 0.27 -5.84 5.13
C LYS A 124 1.14 -4.62 5.31
N VAL A 125 0.98 -3.91 6.40
CA VAL A 125 1.71 -2.68 6.71
C VAL A 125 2.58 -2.93 7.90
N GLN A 126 3.89 -2.88 7.72
CA GLN A 126 4.87 -3.15 8.76
C GLN A 126 5.68 -1.89 9.08
N GLY A 127 5.70 -1.51 10.35
CA GLY A 127 6.57 -0.46 10.86
C GLY A 127 7.60 -1.02 11.82
N CYS A 128 8.83 -0.54 11.72
CA CYS A 128 9.97 -1.04 12.50
C CYS A 128 10.69 0.08 13.23
N VAL A 129 11.08 -0.22 14.48
CA VAL A 129 12.07 0.54 15.25
C VAL A 129 13.24 -0.42 15.50
N ALA A 130 14.39 -0.14 14.90
CA ALA A 130 15.53 -1.05 14.86
C ALA A 130 15.07 -2.44 14.33
N ILE A 131 15.27 -3.50 15.12
CA ILE A 131 14.89 -4.87 14.77
C ILE A 131 13.46 -5.25 15.20
N ILE A 132 12.77 -4.37 15.92
CA ILE A 132 11.40 -4.63 16.40
C ILE A 132 10.41 -4.09 15.40
N CYS A 133 9.62 -4.98 14.82
CA CYS A 133 8.62 -4.66 13.80
C CYS A 133 7.22 -5.04 14.29
N LYS A 134 6.23 -4.23 13.93
CA LYS A 134 4.81 -4.53 14.10
C LYS A 134 4.13 -4.52 12.74
N THR A 135 3.32 -5.52 12.49
CA THR A 135 2.55 -5.66 11.24
C THR A 135 1.06 -5.47 11.52
N LYS A 136 0.42 -4.68 10.69
CA LYS A 136 -1.03 -4.50 10.68
C LYS A 136 -1.57 -4.88 9.31
N ASN A 137 -2.74 -5.49 9.27
CA ASN A 137 -3.40 -5.89 8.03
C ASN A 137 -4.51 -4.88 7.72
N TRP A 138 -4.34 -4.16 6.62
CA TRP A 138 -5.38 -3.29 6.10
C TRP A 138 -6.20 -4.04 5.05
N THR A 139 -7.47 -3.75 4.99
CA THR A 139 -8.40 -4.41 4.07
C THR A 139 -8.86 -3.44 3.00
N ARG A 140 -8.90 -3.89 1.74
CA ARG A 140 -9.40 -3.06 0.64
C ARG A 140 -10.85 -2.68 0.90
N THR A 141 -11.19 -1.42 0.68
CA THR A 141 -12.52 -0.84 0.92
C THR A 141 -12.88 0.19 -0.16
N ASN A 142 -14.05 0.79 -0.02
CA ASN A 142 -14.53 1.89 -0.88
C ASN A 142 -14.33 3.24 -0.21
#